data_a89b7d5dae68a5b2abf4578eaac6ac57
#
_entry.id   a89b7d5dae68a5b2abf4578eaac6ac57
#
_cell.length_a   1.000
_cell.length_b   1.000
_cell.length_c   1.000
_cell.angle_alpha   90.00
_cell.angle_beta   90.00
_cell.angle_gamma   90.00
#
_symmetry.space_group_name_H-M   'P 1'
#
loop_
_entity.id
_entity.type
_entity.pdbx_description
1 polymer ?
#
loop_
_entity_poly.entity_id
_entity_poly.type
_entity_poly.pdbx_seq_one_letter_code
_entity_poly.pdbx_strand_id
1 'polypeptide(L)'
;MAINFKKTGFTSDFIRENGLNEDAFREWVLYRGMLFRSTDKWWGDHGIRSTTHEGLDLCLYRDQQERIYHITKGMNIPVLYEGIVAGIINDFIGKSVIVKHYMTDSSNKEFFTIYGHTSPKDNICTGRTVRAGEIIATLAGSSRPKPVISPHLHISVGYSASGEISYNALNWSDIDDPEKITLIDPLHVIDRYWIMRDQS
;
A
#
# COMPACT_ATOMS: atom_id res chain seq x y z
N MET A 1 19.27 -15.81 -2.96
CA MET A 1 18.97 -15.38 -4.35
C MET A 1 17.95 -14.27 -4.27
N ALA A 2 18.16 -13.15 -5.01
CA ALA A 2 17.17 -12.10 -5.08
C ALA A 2 15.94 -12.62 -5.83
N ILE A 3 14.75 -12.52 -5.21
CA ILE A 3 13.51 -12.90 -5.87
C ILE A 3 13.23 -11.84 -6.93
N ASN A 4 13.13 -12.28 -8.16
CA ASN A 4 12.80 -11.40 -9.28
C ASN A 4 11.27 -11.26 -9.33
N PHE A 5 10.72 -10.24 -8.64
CA PHE A 5 9.30 -9.96 -8.67
C PHE A 5 8.88 -9.49 -10.06
N LYS A 6 7.84 -10.10 -10.60
CA LYS A 6 7.15 -9.53 -11.74
C LYS A 6 6.37 -8.31 -11.27
N LYS A 7 6.63 -7.16 -11.89
CA LYS A 7 5.81 -5.97 -11.63
C LYS A 7 4.35 -6.25 -11.93
N THR A 8 3.48 -5.71 -11.10
CA THR A 8 2.01 -5.87 -11.21
C THR A 8 1.43 -4.90 -12.25
N GLY A 9 0.16 -5.06 -12.56
CA GLY A 9 -0.63 -4.06 -13.27
C GLY A 9 -1.36 -3.08 -12.34
N PHE A 10 -0.92 -2.96 -11.09
CA PHE A 10 -1.62 -2.20 -10.05
C PHE A 10 -1.97 -0.76 -10.47
N THR A 11 -1.02 -0.01 -10.98
CA THR A 11 -1.25 1.38 -11.40
C THR A 11 -2.24 1.46 -12.56
N SER A 12 -2.14 0.55 -13.53
CA SER A 12 -3.07 0.48 -14.66
C SER A 12 -4.49 0.13 -14.19
N ASP A 13 -4.60 -0.81 -13.26
CA ASP A 13 -5.88 -1.17 -12.65
C ASP A 13 -6.43 -0.01 -11.83
N PHE A 14 -5.59 0.68 -11.03
CA PHE A 14 -6.00 1.85 -10.26
C PHE A 14 -6.55 2.97 -11.17
N ILE A 15 -5.89 3.25 -12.29
CA ILE A 15 -6.34 4.24 -13.27
C ILE A 15 -7.72 3.86 -13.82
N ARG A 16 -7.86 2.63 -14.30
CA ARG A 16 -9.11 2.11 -14.90
C ARG A 16 -10.27 2.14 -13.91
N GLU A 17 -10.06 1.60 -12.71
CA GLU A 17 -11.10 1.42 -11.70
C GLU A 17 -11.55 2.74 -11.04
N ASN A 18 -10.78 3.80 -11.21
CA ASN A 18 -11.12 5.15 -10.73
C ASN A 18 -11.51 6.12 -11.86
N GLY A 19 -11.69 5.62 -13.08
CA GLY A 19 -12.09 6.45 -14.21
C GLY A 19 -11.07 7.53 -14.57
N LEU A 20 -9.82 7.35 -14.17
CA LEU A 20 -8.72 8.20 -14.61
C LEU A 20 -8.35 7.73 -16.02
N ASN A 21 -8.30 8.66 -16.97
CA ASN A 21 -7.82 8.30 -18.31
C ASN A 21 -6.29 8.21 -18.31
N GLU A 22 -5.71 7.58 -19.33
CA GLU A 22 -4.25 7.45 -19.43
C GLU A 22 -3.56 8.80 -19.57
N ASP A 23 -4.24 9.79 -20.16
CA ASP A 23 -3.74 11.17 -20.28
C ASP A 23 -3.82 11.92 -18.94
N ALA A 24 -4.73 11.52 -18.05
CA ALA A 24 -4.85 12.09 -16.70
C ALA A 24 -3.86 11.50 -15.70
N PHE A 25 -3.10 10.47 -16.07
CA PHE A 25 -2.13 9.85 -15.17
C PHE A 25 -0.84 9.53 -15.93
N ARG A 26 0.20 10.30 -15.63
CA ARG A 26 1.54 10.04 -16.17
C ARG A 26 2.36 9.17 -15.24
N GLU A 27 2.48 9.58 -13.97
CA GLU A 27 3.31 8.91 -12.96
C GLU A 27 2.93 9.29 -11.53
N TRP A 28 3.32 8.45 -10.58
CA TRP A 28 3.24 8.77 -9.17
C TRP A 28 4.25 9.87 -8.79
N VAL A 29 3.85 10.76 -7.88
CA VAL A 29 4.72 11.79 -7.30
C VAL A 29 4.98 11.42 -5.85
N LEU A 30 6.24 11.25 -5.50
CA LEU A 30 6.67 10.81 -4.18
C LEU A 30 7.55 11.86 -3.52
N TYR A 31 7.30 12.10 -2.25
CA TYR A 31 8.22 12.80 -1.37
C TYR A 31 9.06 11.76 -0.61
N ARG A 32 10.22 12.19 -0.11
CA ARG A 32 11.14 11.31 0.62
C ARG A 32 10.44 10.57 1.78
N GLY A 33 9.59 11.26 2.54
CA GLY A 33 8.83 10.68 3.64
C GLY A 33 7.77 9.64 3.25
N MET A 34 7.43 9.51 1.96
CA MET A 34 6.51 8.49 1.44
C MET A 34 7.19 7.16 1.14
N LEU A 35 8.52 7.13 1.08
CA LEU A 35 9.29 5.97 0.67
C LEU A 35 9.43 4.94 1.79
N PHE A 36 9.58 3.70 1.38
CA PHE A 36 9.95 2.59 2.24
C PHE A 36 11.25 2.88 3.00
N ARG A 37 11.27 2.57 4.30
CA ARG A 37 12.39 2.80 5.23
C ARG A 37 12.77 4.27 5.43
N SER A 38 11.96 5.22 4.96
CA SER A 38 12.17 6.62 5.30
C SER A 38 11.91 6.89 6.78
N THR A 39 12.75 7.73 7.36
CA THR A 39 12.55 8.27 8.71
C THR A 39 11.84 9.63 8.69
N ASP A 40 11.70 10.25 7.52
CA ASP A 40 11.05 11.55 7.39
C ASP A 40 9.53 11.41 7.39
N LYS A 41 8.82 12.42 7.89
CA LYS A 41 7.38 12.57 7.68
C LYS A 41 7.14 13.44 6.46
N TRP A 42 6.19 13.05 5.62
CA TRP A 42 5.71 13.88 4.51
C TRP A 42 4.44 14.68 4.87
N TRP A 43 3.98 14.56 6.12
CA TRP A 43 2.77 15.22 6.65
C TRP A 43 3.04 15.95 7.96
N GLY A 44 2.05 16.75 8.40
CA GLY A 44 2.04 17.40 9.71
C GLY A 44 3.17 18.41 9.87
N ASP A 45 4.06 18.15 10.81
CA ASP A 45 5.22 19.00 11.11
C ASP A 45 6.43 18.76 10.22
N HIS A 46 6.34 17.84 9.25
CA HIS A 46 7.45 17.41 8.38
C HIS A 46 8.72 16.98 9.14
N GLY A 47 8.53 16.51 10.37
CA GLY A 47 9.62 16.06 11.26
C GLY A 47 10.08 14.63 10.99
N ILE A 48 10.61 14.01 12.04
CA ILE A 48 11.15 12.65 11.99
C ILE A 48 10.13 11.67 12.60
N ARG A 49 9.99 10.49 12.02
CA ARG A 49 9.19 9.37 12.55
C ARG A 49 9.92 8.74 13.74
N SER A 50 9.17 8.12 14.65
CA SER A 50 9.75 7.31 15.74
C SER A 50 10.32 5.96 15.25
N THR A 51 9.76 5.42 14.17
CA THR A 51 10.19 4.19 13.49
C THR A 51 10.37 4.46 12.00
N THR A 52 11.06 3.60 11.28
CA THR A 52 11.14 3.71 9.81
C THR A 52 9.79 3.39 9.17
N HIS A 53 9.54 3.90 7.99
CA HIS A 53 8.31 3.68 7.25
C HIS A 53 8.22 2.23 6.74
N GLU A 54 7.20 1.51 7.11
CA GLU A 54 7.04 0.07 6.84
C GLU A 54 6.56 -0.23 5.41
N GLY A 55 6.30 0.79 4.61
CA GLY A 55 5.76 0.64 3.26
C GLY A 55 6.02 1.83 2.36
N LEU A 56 5.12 2.01 1.43
CA LEU A 56 5.07 3.11 0.47
C LEU A 56 3.73 3.82 0.60
N ASP A 57 3.74 5.15 0.72
CA ASP A 57 2.53 5.97 0.72
C ASP A 57 2.27 6.52 -0.69
N LEU A 58 1.16 6.14 -1.30
CA LEU A 58 0.69 6.70 -2.56
C LEU A 58 -0.37 7.75 -2.27
N CYS A 59 -0.05 9.01 -2.55
CA CYS A 59 -0.93 10.15 -2.29
C CYS A 59 -1.11 11.04 -3.52
N LEU A 60 -0.09 11.16 -4.35
CA LEU A 60 0.00 12.15 -5.41
C LEU A 60 0.32 11.48 -6.74
N TYR A 61 -0.28 12.00 -7.80
CA TYR A 61 0.12 11.69 -9.17
C TYR A 61 0.15 12.95 -10.02
N ARG A 62 0.83 12.92 -11.15
CA ARG A 62 0.79 14.01 -12.13
C ARG A 62 0.30 13.54 -13.50
N ASP A 63 -0.29 14.47 -14.22
CA ASP A 63 -0.75 14.26 -15.59
C ASP A 63 0.35 14.56 -16.63
N GLN A 64 0.00 14.42 -17.92
CA GLN A 64 0.90 14.72 -19.03
C GLN A 64 1.24 16.21 -19.13
N GLN A 65 0.43 17.09 -18.56
CA GLN A 65 0.67 18.54 -18.46
C GLN A 65 1.42 18.93 -17.17
N GLU A 66 1.95 17.95 -16.44
CA GLU A 66 2.71 18.12 -15.19
C GLU A 66 1.91 18.70 -14.01
N ARG A 67 0.58 18.74 -14.10
CA ARG A 67 -0.29 19.14 -12.99
C ARG A 67 -0.37 18.02 -11.97
N ILE A 68 -0.24 18.36 -10.68
CA ILE A 68 -0.26 17.41 -9.57
C ILE A 68 -1.69 17.29 -9.02
N TYR A 69 -2.10 16.07 -8.80
CA TYR A 69 -3.39 15.71 -8.23
C TYR A 69 -3.20 14.84 -6.99
N HIS A 70 -4.13 14.99 -6.04
CA HIS A 70 -4.23 14.10 -4.89
C HIS A 70 -5.18 12.93 -5.19
N ILE A 71 -4.85 11.75 -4.71
CA ILE A 71 -5.86 10.71 -4.59
C ILE A 71 -6.81 11.08 -3.45
N THR A 72 -8.08 10.68 -3.58
CA THR A 72 -9.13 11.14 -2.68
C THR A 72 -9.86 9.98 -2.01
N LYS A 73 -10.49 10.28 -0.87
CA LYS A 73 -11.37 9.34 -0.19
C LYS A 73 -12.38 8.74 -1.17
N GLY A 74 -12.63 7.45 -1.06
CA GLY A 74 -13.59 6.72 -1.88
C GLY A 74 -13.00 6.14 -3.18
N MET A 75 -11.77 6.49 -3.55
CA MET A 75 -11.10 5.85 -4.69
C MET A 75 -10.93 4.35 -4.45
N ASN A 76 -11.20 3.56 -5.49
CA ASN A 76 -11.11 2.11 -5.48
C ASN A 76 -9.66 1.64 -5.38
N ILE A 77 -9.44 0.59 -4.58
CA ILE A 77 -8.12 0.01 -4.35
C ILE A 77 -8.10 -1.41 -4.93
N PRO A 78 -7.37 -1.63 -6.04
CA PRO A 78 -7.19 -2.94 -6.64
C PRO A 78 -6.12 -3.76 -5.91
N VAL A 79 -6.21 -5.08 -6.01
CA VAL A 79 -5.21 -6.03 -5.47
C VAL A 79 -4.01 -6.13 -6.41
N LEU A 80 -2.79 -6.14 -5.85
CA LEU A 80 -1.56 -6.31 -6.62
C LEU A 80 -1.46 -7.69 -7.30
N TYR A 81 -1.70 -8.74 -6.53
CA TYR A 81 -1.61 -10.14 -6.99
C TYR A 81 -2.81 -10.93 -6.49
N GLU A 82 -3.16 -12.01 -7.16
CA GLU A 82 -4.16 -12.94 -6.67
C GLU A 82 -3.75 -13.57 -5.33
N GLY A 83 -4.73 -13.91 -4.52
CA GLY A 83 -4.46 -14.48 -3.20
C GLY A 83 -5.71 -14.68 -2.36
N ILE A 84 -5.49 -14.78 -1.06
CA ILE A 84 -6.55 -14.93 -0.06
C ILE A 84 -6.47 -13.77 0.92
N VAL A 85 -7.59 -13.15 1.25
CA VAL A 85 -7.68 -12.18 2.35
C VAL A 85 -7.34 -12.90 3.64
N ALA A 86 -6.16 -12.63 4.18
CA ALA A 86 -5.62 -13.31 5.36
C ALA A 86 -6.03 -12.61 6.66
N GLY A 87 -6.29 -11.30 6.61
CA GLY A 87 -6.73 -10.53 7.76
C GLY A 87 -7.25 -9.14 7.40
N ILE A 88 -8.04 -8.58 8.31
CA ILE A 88 -8.50 -7.19 8.26
C ILE A 88 -8.33 -6.62 9.66
N ILE A 89 -7.41 -5.68 9.82
CA ILE A 89 -7.08 -5.07 11.09
C ILE A 89 -7.47 -3.58 11.11
N ASN A 90 -7.72 -3.04 12.28
CA ASN A 90 -7.96 -1.60 12.42
C ASN A 90 -6.63 -0.85 12.34
N ASP A 91 -6.66 0.30 11.70
CA ASP A 91 -5.56 1.27 11.73
C ASP A 91 -6.05 2.68 12.11
N PHE A 92 -5.16 3.68 12.13
CA PHE A 92 -5.50 5.00 12.66
C PHE A 92 -6.36 5.87 11.72
N ILE A 93 -6.50 5.50 10.43
CA ILE A 93 -7.36 6.22 9.48
C ILE A 93 -8.57 5.39 9.06
N GLY A 94 -8.47 4.05 9.16
CA GLY A 94 -9.52 3.15 8.69
C GLY A 94 -9.20 1.72 9.05
N LYS A 95 -9.06 0.87 8.02
CA LYS A 95 -8.66 -0.52 8.17
C LYS A 95 -7.54 -0.85 7.20
N SER A 96 -6.74 -1.84 7.58
CA SER A 96 -5.76 -2.46 6.69
C SER A 96 -6.25 -3.84 6.26
N VAL A 97 -6.28 -4.08 4.95
CA VAL A 97 -6.59 -5.40 4.37
C VAL A 97 -5.27 -6.10 4.06
N ILE A 98 -5.12 -7.32 4.55
CA ILE A 98 -3.93 -8.15 4.34
C ILE A 98 -4.29 -9.27 3.38
N VAL A 99 -3.58 -9.36 2.27
CA VAL A 99 -3.75 -10.41 1.27
C VAL A 99 -2.50 -11.26 1.22
N LYS A 100 -2.66 -12.55 1.53
CA LYS A 100 -1.64 -13.57 1.34
C LYS A 100 -1.70 -14.08 -0.09
N HIS A 101 -0.57 -14.10 -0.78
CA HIS A 101 -0.48 -14.50 -2.18
C HIS A 101 -0.02 -15.95 -2.32
N TYR A 102 -0.27 -16.56 -3.48
CA TYR A 102 0.12 -17.94 -3.78
C TYR A 102 1.61 -18.08 -4.14
N MET A 103 2.38 -17.03 -3.90
CA MET A 103 3.83 -17.02 -4.10
C MET A 103 4.55 -17.23 -2.77
N THR A 104 5.61 -18.01 -2.81
CA THR A 104 6.53 -18.20 -1.68
C THR A 104 7.95 -17.92 -2.14
N ASP A 105 8.81 -17.60 -1.19
CA ASP A 105 10.26 -17.54 -1.47
C ASP A 105 10.88 -18.95 -1.53
N SER A 106 12.19 -19.03 -1.76
CA SER A 106 12.94 -20.28 -1.78
C SER A 106 12.95 -21.03 -0.43
N SER A 107 12.52 -20.38 0.64
CA SER A 107 12.39 -20.95 1.99
C SER A 107 10.93 -21.26 2.36
N ASN A 108 10.03 -21.26 1.39
CA ASN A 108 8.58 -21.43 1.57
C ASN A 108 7.92 -20.37 2.49
N LYS A 109 8.53 -19.19 2.63
CA LYS A 109 7.93 -18.09 3.37
C LYS A 109 6.76 -17.50 2.58
N GLU A 110 5.66 -17.25 3.29
CA GLU A 110 4.45 -16.71 2.67
C GLU A 110 4.64 -15.25 2.28
N PHE A 111 4.33 -14.92 1.04
CA PHE A 111 4.35 -13.57 0.51
C PHE A 111 2.99 -12.91 0.74
N PHE A 112 2.99 -11.67 1.20
CA PHE A 112 1.76 -10.93 1.46
C PHE A 112 1.90 -9.43 1.15
N THR A 113 0.74 -8.79 0.99
CA THR A 113 0.60 -7.33 0.86
C THR A 113 -0.39 -6.81 1.88
N ILE A 114 -0.08 -5.66 2.49
CA ILE A 114 -0.98 -4.91 3.37
C ILE A 114 -1.41 -3.64 2.63
N TYR A 115 -2.71 -3.42 2.57
CA TYR A 115 -3.35 -2.21 2.02
C TYR A 115 -3.91 -1.41 3.18
N GLY A 116 -3.14 -0.43 3.65
CA GLY A 116 -3.49 0.41 4.79
C GLY A 116 -4.39 1.59 4.42
N HIS A 117 -5.05 2.13 5.43
CA HIS A 117 -5.91 3.32 5.35
C HIS A 117 -7.09 3.16 4.39
N THR A 118 -7.73 2.00 4.46
CA THR A 118 -8.81 1.62 3.57
C THR A 118 -10.15 1.42 4.28
N SER A 119 -11.21 1.40 3.50
CA SER A 119 -12.55 0.94 3.87
C SER A 119 -12.85 -0.31 3.02
N PRO A 120 -12.74 -1.52 3.58
CA PRO A 120 -13.00 -2.76 2.85
C PRO A 120 -14.41 -2.77 2.26
N LYS A 121 -14.59 -3.38 1.08
CA LYS A 121 -15.93 -3.62 0.51
C LYS A 121 -16.69 -4.65 1.38
N ASP A 122 -18.01 -4.59 1.39
CA ASP A 122 -18.88 -5.44 2.25
C ASP A 122 -18.66 -6.94 2.03
N ASN A 123 -18.26 -7.33 0.83
CA ASN A 123 -18.00 -8.72 0.47
C ASN A 123 -16.55 -9.17 0.75
N ILE A 124 -15.69 -8.31 1.30
CA ILE A 124 -14.31 -8.64 1.64
C ILE A 124 -14.23 -9.08 3.10
N CYS A 125 -13.88 -10.35 3.30
CA CYS A 125 -13.70 -10.96 4.62
C CYS A 125 -12.55 -11.95 4.60
N THR A 126 -12.01 -12.25 5.77
CA THR A 126 -10.95 -13.25 5.94
C THR A 126 -11.36 -14.58 5.33
N GLY A 127 -10.44 -15.22 4.61
CA GLY A 127 -10.64 -16.46 3.86
C GLY A 127 -11.15 -16.28 2.42
N ARG A 128 -11.56 -15.06 2.03
CA ARG A 128 -12.01 -14.81 0.66
C ARG A 128 -10.85 -14.79 -0.32
N THR A 129 -10.99 -15.54 -1.42
CA THR A 129 -10.07 -15.46 -2.56
C THR A 129 -10.33 -14.20 -3.37
N VAL A 130 -9.25 -13.54 -3.78
CA VAL A 130 -9.27 -12.32 -4.61
C VAL A 130 -8.33 -12.49 -5.80
N ARG A 131 -8.67 -11.86 -6.92
CA ARG A 131 -7.86 -11.87 -8.16
C ARG A 131 -7.03 -10.61 -8.26
N ALA A 132 -5.91 -10.65 -8.97
CA ALA A 132 -5.15 -9.46 -9.33
C ALA A 132 -6.06 -8.43 -10.03
N GLY A 133 -5.97 -7.16 -9.65
CA GLY A 133 -6.81 -6.08 -10.14
C GLY A 133 -8.24 -6.03 -9.57
N GLU A 134 -8.67 -7.00 -8.78
CA GLU A 134 -9.98 -6.97 -8.12
C GLU A 134 -10.02 -5.88 -7.06
N ILE A 135 -11.15 -5.14 -6.98
CA ILE A 135 -11.34 -4.07 -5.99
C ILE A 135 -11.71 -4.67 -4.63
N ILE A 136 -10.83 -4.51 -3.65
CA ILE A 136 -11.02 -5.02 -2.29
C ILE A 136 -11.51 -3.97 -1.30
N ALA A 137 -11.24 -2.71 -1.58
CA ALA A 137 -11.53 -1.61 -0.65
C ALA A 137 -11.70 -0.31 -1.41
N THR A 138 -12.09 0.72 -0.68
CA THR A 138 -11.92 2.11 -1.10
C THR A 138 -10.94 2.81 -0.16
N LEU A 139 -10.34 3.89 -0.64
CA LEU A 139 -9.47 4.73 0.17
C LEU A 139 -10.28 5.35 1.31
N ALA A 140 -9.85 5.17 2.54
CA ALA A 140 -10.42 5.83 3.69
C ALA A 140 -10.00 7.31 3.74
N GLY A 141 -10.65 8.07 4.57
CA GLY A 141 -10.28 9.45 4.84
C GLY A 141 -10.59 9.80 6.28
N SER A 142 -9.83 10.71 6.83
CA SER A 142 -10.08 11.19 8.18
C SER A 142 -11.48 11.77 8.30
N SER A 143 -12.19 11.42 9.37
CA SER A 143 -13.45 12.05 9.76
C SER A 143 -13.24 13.41 10.45
N ARG A 144 -12.00 13.81 10.72
CA ARG A 144 -11.66 15.08 11.36
C ARG A 144 -11.83 16.25 10.37
N PRO A 145 -12.35 17.40 10.80
CA PRO A 145 -12.56 18.58 9.93
C PRO A 145 -11.25 19.11 9.30
N LYS A 146 -10.13 18.93 10.00
CA LYS A 146 -8.78 19.27 9.52
C LYS A 146 -7.87 18.07 9.75
N PRO A 147 -7.78 17.15 8.79
CA PRO A 147 -6.90 15.99 8.92
C PRO A 147 -5.43 16.45 8.92
N VAL A 148 -4.64 15.87 9.82
CA VAL A 148 -3.19 16.11 9.89
C VAL A 148 -2.47 15.49 8.68
N ILE A 149 -3.10 14.47 8.08
CA ILE A 149 -2.57 13.75 6.93
C ILE A 149 -3.64 13.62 5.83
N SER A 150 -3.25 13.90 4.60
CA SER A 150 -4.12 13.73 3.43
C SER A 150 -4.49 12.26 3.20
N PRO A 151 -5.65 11.96 2.58
CA PRO A 151 -5.97 10.61 2.14
C PRO A 151 -4.82 10.03 1.31
N HIS A 152 -4.37 8.84 1.65
CA HIS A 152 -3.31 8.14 0.94
C HIS A 152 -3.48 6.64 1.12
N LEU A 153 -2.95 5.88 0.18
CA LEU A 153 -2.87 4.44 0.29
C LEU A 153 -1.48 4.07 0.81
N HIS A 154 -1.44 3.42 1.96
CA HIS A 154 -0.22 2.79 2.46
C HIS A 154 -0.14 1.36 1.94
N ILE A 155 0.97 0.99 1.32
CA ILE A 155 1.23 -0.38 0.86
C ILE A 155 2.49 -0.91 1.52
N SER A 156 2.36 -1.99 2.29
CA SER A 156 3.50 -2.79 2.74
C SER A 156 3.53 -4.12 2.01
N VAL A 157 4.70 -4.59 1.68
CA VAL A 157 4.92 -5.88 1.00
C VAL A 157 5.97 -6.65 1.76
N GLY A 158 5.77 -7.95 1.98
CA GLY A 158 6.73 -8.72 2.75
C GLY A 158 6.51 -10.22 2.74
N TYR A 159 7.37 -10.88 3.50
CA TYR A 159 7.31 -12.30 3.78
C TYR A 159 7.19 -12.55 5.27
N SER A 160 6.48 -13.60 5.64
CA SER A 160 6.56 -14.13 7.00
C SER A 160 7.99 -14.63 7.28
N ALA A 161 8.60 -14.20 8.39
CA ALA A 161 9.97 -14.59 8.73
C ALA A 161 10.05 -16.06 9.15
N SER A 162 9.07 -16.56 9.89
CA SER A 162 8.99 -17.97 10.34
C SER A 162 7.57 -18.32 10.80
N GLY A 163 7.13 -19.54 10.46
CA GLY A 163 5.88 -20.11 10.96
C GLY A 163 4.60 -19.44 10.45
N GLU A 164 3.48 -19.88 10.98
CA GLU A 164 2.18 -19.28 10.69
C GLU A 164 2.02 -17.95 11.43
N ILE A 165 1.83 -16.88 10.67
CA ILE A 165 1.47 -15.58 11.22
C ILE A 165 -0.05 -15.52 11.40
N SER A 166 -0.49 -15.09 12.59
CA SER A 166 -1.89 -14.75 12.82
C SER A 166 -2.20 -13.36 12.26
N TYR A 167 -2.52 -13.30 10.97
CA TYR A 167 -2.73 -12.04 10.24
C TYR A 167 -3.82 -11.14 10.85
N ASN A 168 -4.86 -11.72 11.47
CA ASN A 168 -5.92 -10.96 12.14
C ASN A 168 -5.50 -10.34 13.48
N ALA A 169 -4.39 -10.80 14.04
CA ALA A 169 -3.83 -10.32 15.30
C ALA A 169 -2.61 -9.40 15.10
N LEU A 170 -2.17 -9.19 13.85
CA LEU A 170 -1.05 -8.31 13.56
C LEU A 170 -1.35 -6.86 13.99
N ASN A 171 -0.34 -6.22 14.50
CA ASN A 171 -0.30 -4.78 14.73
C ASN A 171 0.95 -4.18 14.06
N TRP A 172 1.06 -2.87 14.03
CA TRP A 172 2.16 -2.18 13.35
C TRP A 172 3.54 -2.48 13.97
N SER A 173 3.61 -2.78 15.28
CA SER A 173 4.87 -3.22 15.92
C SER A 173 5.31 -4.60 15.44
N ASP A 174 4.34 -5.51 15.18
CA ASP A 174 4.64 -6.83 14.61
C ASP A 174 5.10 -6.73 13.16
N ILE A 175 4.54 -5.79 12.40
CA ILE A 175 4.88 -5.55 11.00
C ILE A 175 6.31 -5.01 10.86
N ASP A 176 6.75 -4.16 11.79
CA ASP A 176 8.13 -3.62 11.81
C ASP A 176 9.15 -4.56 12.47
N ASP A 177 8.72 -5.69 13.04
CA ASP A 177 9.58 -6.66 13.69
C ASP A 177 10.24 -7.59 12.64
N PRO A 178 11.57 -7.49 12.38
CA PRO A 178 12.25 -8.29 11.37
C PRO A 178 12.33 -9.79 11.70
N GLU A 179 12.10 -10.17 12.96
CA GLU A 179 12.04 -11.58 13.34
C GLU A 179 10.70 -12.22 12.92
N LYS A 180 9.65 -11.42 12.77
CA LYS A 180 8.31 -11.85 12.32
C LYS A 180 8.12 -11.66 10.83
N ILE A 181 8.51 -10.48 10.30
CA ILE A 181 8.22 -10.06 8.94
C ILE A 181 9.48 -9.50 8.28
N THR A 182 9.78 -10.00 7.10
CA THR A 182 10.79 -9.42 6.22
C THR A 182 10.09 -8.51 5.21
N LEU A 183 10.09 -7.19 5.45
CA LEU A 183 9.53 -6.22 4.53
C LEU A 183 10.46 -5.97 3.33
N ILE A 184 9.85 -5.68 2.19
CA ILE A 184 10.54 -5.31 0.94
C ILE A 184 9.96 -4.01 0.40
N ASP A 185 10.78 -3.28 -0.38
CA ASP A 185 10.35 -2.02 -0.99
C ASP A 185 9.22 -2.27 -2.01
N PRO A 186 8.01 -1.71 -1.79
CA PRO A 186 6.89 -1.87 -2.70
C PRO A 186 7.15 -1.36 -4.12
N LEU A 187 8.11 -0.47 -4.33
CA LEU A 187 8.51 -0.02 -5.67
C LEU A 187 9.10 -1.14 -6.53
N HIS A 188 9.49 -2.27 -5.94
CA HIS A 188 9.90 -3.46 -6.70
C HIS A 188 8.73 -4.15 -7.41
N VAL A 189 7.52 -4.02 -6.88
CA VAL A 189 6.32 -4.73 -7.37
C VAL A 189 5.31 -3.82 -8.07
N ILE A 190 5.23 -2.54 -7.70
CA ILE A 190 4.32 -1.57 -8.34
C ILE A 190 4.85 -1.21 -9.73
N ASP A 191 3.95 -1.27 -10.71
CA ASP A 191 4.22 -0.90 -12.10
C ASP A 191 4.23 0.62 -12.29
N ARG A 192 4.70 1.03 -13.50
CA ARG A 192 4.81 2.42 -13.97
C ARG A 192 5.86 3.26 -13.28
N TYR A 193 5.99 4.47 -13.81
CA TYR A 193 7.00 5.43 -13.40
C TYR A 193 6.56 6.20 -12.17
N TRP A 194 7.54 6.66 -11.45
CA TRP A 194 7.41 7.60 -10.35
C TRP A 194 8.53 8.64 -10.40
N ILE A 195 8.27 9.80 -9.81
CA ILE A 195 9.24 10.88 -9.69
C ILE A 195 9.37 11.30 -8.25
N MET A 196 10.60 11.57 -7.84
CA MET A 196 10.87 12.20 -6.55
C MET A 196 10.74 13.72 -6.68
N ARG A 197 10.11 14.33 -5.67
CA ARG A 197 10.10 15.78 -5.50
C ARG A 197 10.56 16.15 -4.10
N ASP A 198 11.22 17.29 -4.00
CA ASP A 198 11.48 17.91 -2.71
C ASP A 198 10.18 18.50 -2.16
N GLN A 199 10.00 18.34 -0.87
CA GLN A 199 8.89 18.96 -0.16
C GLN A 199 9.26 20.44 0.04
N SER A 200 8.57 21.34 -0.65
CA SER A 200 8.72 22.79 -0.50
C SER A 200 7.99 23.31 0.74
#